data_c63ffdc539f2a92b66f71e9b8b40b9e7
#
_entry.id   c63ffdc539f2a92b66f71e9b8b40b9e7
#
_cell.length_a   1.000
_cell.length_b   1.000
_cell.length_c   1.000
_cell.angle_alpha   90.00
_cell.angle_beta   90.00
_cell.angle_gamma   90.00
#
_symmetry.space_group_name_H-M   'P 1'
#
loop_
_entity.id
_entity.type
_entity.pdbx_description
1 polymer ?
#
loop_
_entity_poly.entity_id
_entity_poly.type
_entity_poly.pdbx_seq_one_letter_code
_entity_poly.pdbx_strand_id
1 'polypeptide(L)'
;GVNGLSDALRSAKILTNQLPYNLLWRPIEVEILPKCLKHDIGLICYSPLAQGLLTGRYSSPDNVPDGLSRSRLFSGKRPLAAHGEEGIENETFKAISDIISLANELEEHPAKISLAWLRSRPGITSLLVGARSPEELDLNIPAFEYSLPQSVIDRLSSITQSVKEKLGSNADMWNGNNRMR
;
A
#
# COMPACT_ATOMS: atom_id res chain seq x y z
N GLY A 1 -7.48 13.45 -3.31
CA GLY A 1 -7.95 12.75 -4.54
C GLY A 1 -7.46 13.45 -5.81
N VAL A 2 -7.79 12.90 -6.96
CA VAL A 2 -7.34 13.39 -8.26
C VAL A 2 -7.83 14.82 -8.58
N ASN A 3 -9.02 15.19 -8.11
CA ASN A 3 -9.57 16.53 -8.28
C ASN A 3 -8.77 17.58 -7.48
N GLY A 4 -8.51 17.31 -6.20
CA GLY A 4 -7.67 18.19 -5.37
C GLY A 4 -6.26 18.37 -5.90
N LEU A 5 -5.65 17.31 -6.48
CA LEU A 5 -4.38 17.40 -7.16
C LEU A 5 -4.48 18.31 -8.40
N SER A 6 -5.58 18.21 -9.17
CA SER A 6 -5.84 19.05 -10.33
C SER A 6 -5.97 20.53 -9.94
N ASP A 7 -6.67 20.80 -8.84
CA ASP A 7 -6.85 22.17 -8.33
C ASP A 7 -5.53 22.76 -7.84
N ALA A 8 -4.74 21.99 -7.11
CA ALA A 8 -3.43 22.40 -6.65
C ALA A 8 -2.48 22.73 -7.82
N LEU A 9 -2.49 21.92 -8.88
CA LEU A 9 -1.67 22.12 -10.07
C LEU A 9 -2.03 23.39 -10.86
N ARG A 10 -3.30 23.87 -10.75
CA ARG A 10 -3.70 25.16 -11.36
C ARG A 10 -3.16 26.36 -10.58
N SER A 11 -2.87 26.17 -9.30
CA SER A 11 -2.50 27.27 -8.40
C SER A 11 -1.00 27.36 -8.11
N ALA A 12 -0.27 26.24 -8.21
CA ALA A 12 1.15 26.20 -7.85
C ALA A 12 1.88 25.04 -8.53
N LYS A 13 3.22 25.14 -8.58
CA LYS A 13 4.07 24.00 -8.93
C LYS A 13 4.15 23.05 -7.75
N ILE A 14 3.68 21.83 -7.93
CA ILE A 14 3.73 20.76 -6.93
C ILE A 14 4.96 19.89 -7.21
N LEU A 15 5.81 19.69 -6.22
CA LEU A 15 7.02 18.86 -6.36
C LEU A 15 6.78 17.43 -5.91
N THR A 16 5.99 17.24 -4.85
CA THR A 16 5.70 15.92 -4.28
C THR A 16 4.24 15.79 -3.87
N ASN A 17 3.73 14.55 -3.87
CA ASN A 17 2.42 14.20 -3.36
C ASN A 17 2.57 13.02 -2.38
N GLN A 18 2.04 13.15 -1.17
CA GLN A 18 2.14 12.12 -0.14
C GLN A 18 0.85 11.31 -0.07
N LEU A 19 0.94 10.00 -0.30
CA LEU A 19 -0.21 9.10 -0.44
C LEU A 19 0.06 7.72 0.18
N PRO A 20 -1.01 6.98 0.61
CA PRO A 20 -0.87 5.59 0.97
C PRO A 20 -0.65 4.77 -0.30
N TYR A 21 0.41 3.98 -0.34
CA TYR A 21 0.68 3.07 -1.43
C TYR A 21 1.51 1.87 -0.97
N ASN A 22 1.03 0.68 -1.28
CA ASN A 22 1.66 -0.59 -0.97
C ASN A 22 1.00 -1.70 -1.81
N LEU A 23 1.48 -2.95 -1.69
CA LEU A 23 0.93 -4.09 -2.43
C LEU A 23 -0.58 -4.32 -2.24
N LEU A 24 -1.13 -4.03 -1.06
CA LEU A 24 -2.56 -4.20 -0.76
C LEU A 24 -3.37 -2.94 -1.02
N TRP A 25 -2.72 -1.76 -1.13
CA TRP A 25 -3.40 -0.48 -1.34
C TRP A 25 -2.89 0.20 -2.60
N ARG A 26 -3.54 -0.10 -3.73
CA ARG A 26 -3.12 0.33 -5.09
C ARG A 26 -4.08 1.27 -5.83
N PRO A 27 -5.11 1.91 -5.20
CA PRO A 27 -6.06 2.78 -5.93
C PRO A 27 -5.40 3.95 -6.65
N ILE A 28 -4.27 4.47 -6.16
CA ILE A 28 -3.57 5.59 -6.80
C ILE A 28 -3.09 5.27 -8.23
N GLU A 29 -2.91 3.99 -8.55
CA GLU A 29 -2.46 3.56 -9.89
C GLU A 29 -3.47 3.87 -11.00
N VAL A 30 -4.76 4.09 -10.65
CA VAL A 30 -5.82 4.30 -11.65
C VAL A 30 -5.74 5.72 -12.24
N GLU A 31 -5.61 6.75 -11.40
CA GLU A 31 -5.69 8.15 -11.84
C GLU A 31 -4.56 9.02 -11.29
N ILE A 32 -4.22 8.89 -10.01
CA ILE A 32 -3.31 9.81 -9.33
C ILE A 32 -1.86 9.60 -9.77
N LEU A 33 -1.39 8.34 -9.79
CA LEU A 33 -0.03 8.01 -10.21
C LEU A 33 0.24 8.43 -11.67
N PRO A 34 -0.61 8.09 -12.66
CA PRO A 34 -0.43 8.58 -14.03
C PRO A 34 -0.37 10.11 -14.12
N LYS A 35 -1.19 10.81 -13.31
CA LYS A 35 -1.18 12.27 -13.27
C LYS A 35 0.10 12.83 -12.66
N CYS A 36 0.58 12.24 -11.58
CA CYS A 36 1.86 12.63 -10.96
C CYS A 36 3.02 12.44 -11.94
N LEU A 37 3.09 11.31 -12.63
CA LEU A 37 4.11 11.04 -13.64
C LEU A 37 4.06 12.06 -14.81
N LYS A 38 2.86 12.38 -15.27
CA LYS A 38 2.66 13.39 -16.36
C LYS A 38 3.18 14.78 -15.98
N HIS A 39 3.14 15.14 -14.70
CA HIS A 39 3.51 16.46 -14.19
C HIS A 39 4.83 16.48 -13.43
N ASP A 40 5.62 15.41 -13.52
CA ASP A 40 6.92 15.26 -12.84
C ASP A 40 6.82 15.48 -11.32
N ILE A 41 5.77 14.92 -10.70
CA ILE A 41 5.51 15.00 -9.27
C ILE A 41 5.98 13.69 -8.61
N GLY A 42 6.95 13.80 -7.70
CA GLY A 42 7.42 12.67 -6.93
C GLY A 42 6.39 12.17 -5.90
N LEU A 43 6.34 10.87 -5.65
CA LEU A 43 5.46 10.29 -4.66
C LEU A 43 6.21 9.95 -3.38
N ILE A 44 5.68 10.44 -2.25
CA ILE A 44 6.09 10.03 -0.90
C ILE A 44 5.05 9.06 -0.39
N CYS A 45 5.43 7.78 -0.23
CA CYS A 45 4.49 6.72 0.13
C CYS A 45 4.48 6.47 1.63
N TYR A 46 3.30 6.56 2.26
CA TYR A 46 3.13 6.17 3.65
C TYR A 46 2.40 4.82 3.79
N SER A 47 2.50 4.21 4.97
CA SER A 47 2.00 2.85 5.24
C SER A 47 2.50 1.79 4.23
N PRO A 48 3.80 1.76 3.89
CA PRO A 48 4.32 0.88 2.85
C PRO A 48 4.17 -0.62 3.18
N LEU A 49 4.03 -0.96 4.47
CA LEU A 49 3.77 -2.33 4.95
C LEU A 49 2.31 -2.55 5.38
N ALA A 50 1.38 -1.69 4.94
CA ALA A 50 -0.05 -1.81 5.24
C ALA A 50 -0.32 -2.03 6.76
N GLN A 51 0.29 -1.20 7.61
CA GLN A 51 0.18 -1.28 9.07
C GLN A 51 0.60 -2.65 9.65
N GLY A 52 1.54 -3.32 9.02
CA GLY A 52 2.08 -4.61 9.42
C GLY A 52 1.42 -5.82 8.77
N LEU A 53 0.41 -5.66 7.93
CA LEU A 53 -0.20 -6.77 7.19
C LEU A 53 0.81 -7.47 6.27
N LEU A 54 1.70 -6.71 5.64
CA LEU A 54 2.72 -7.21 4.71
C LEU A 54 3.99 -7.76 5.40
N THR A 55 3.98 -7.87 6.72
CA THR A 55 5.08 -8.51 7.47
C THR A 55 4.84 -10.00 7.73
N GLY A 56 3.66 -10.52 7.41
CA GLY A 56 3.26 -11.89 7.74
C GLY A 56 2.85 -12.10 9.21
N ARG A 57 2.75 -11.02 10.00
CA ARG A 57 2.40 -11.08 11.43
C ARG A 57 1.01 -11.66 11.69
N TYR A 58 0.06 -11.39 10.80
CA TYR A 58 -1.36 -11.74 10.99
C TYR A 58 -1.77 -12.83 10.01
N SER A 59 -2.25 -13.96 10.53
CA SER A 59 -2.67 -15.12 9.74
C SER A 59 -4.13 -15.04 9.29
N SER A 60 -4.95 -14.19 9.92
CA SER A 60 -6.37 -14.01 9.59
C SER A 60 -6.83 -12.58 9.92
N PRO A 61 -7.97 -12.13 9.35
CA PRO A 61 -8.55 -10.83 9.70
C PRO A 61 -8.81 -10.66 11.19
N ASP A 62 -9.20 -11.72 11.89
CA ASP A 62 -9.57 -11.68 13.30
C ASP A 62 -8.35 -11.52 14.23
N ASN A 63 -7.16 -11.81 13.73
CA ASN A 63 -5.92 -11.59 14.50
C ASN A 63 -5.43 -10.12 14.43
N VAL A 64 -6.05 -9.28 13.58
CA VAL A 64 -5.66 -7.88 13.43
C VAL A 64 -6.34 -7.03 14.48
N PRO A 65 -5.59 -6.29 15.34
CA PRO A 65 -6.17 -5.41 16.34
C PRO A 65 -7.10 -4.36 15.72
N ASP A 66 -8.16 -3.97 16.43
CA ASP A 66 -9.16 -3.01 15.96
C ASP A 66 -8.54 -1.69 15.48
N GLY A 67 -7.51 -1.19 16.16
CA GLY A 67 -6.79 0.02 15.78
C GLY A 67 -6.09 -0.06 14.42
N LEU A 68 -5.82 -1.26 13.91
CA LEU A 68 -5.13 -1.52 12.64
C LEU A 68 -6.08 -2.06 11.54
N SER A 69 -7.30 -2.46 11.90
CA SER A 69 -8.31 -3.02 10.98
C SER A 69 -9.41 -2.02 10.60
N ARG A 70 -9.03 -0.74 10.43
CA ARG A 70 -9.97 0.37 10.18
C ARG A 70 -10.12 0.78 8.73
N SER A 71 -9.21 0.31 7.86
CA SER A 71 -9.21 0.66 6.44
C SER A 71 -10.27 -0.12 5.66
N ARG A 72 -10.58 0.34 4.46
CA ARG A 72 -11.51 -0.31 3.52
C ARG A 72 -11.08 -1.73 3.07
N LEU A 73 -9.93 -2.20 3.48
CA LEU A 73 -9.56 -3.62 3.38
C LEU A 73 -10.40 -4.50 4.30
N PHE A 74 -10.88 -3.94 5.42
CA PHE A 74 -11.67 -4.61 6.43
C PHE A 74 -13.13 -4.22 6.37
N SER A 75 -13.98 -4.97 7.04
CA SER A 75 -15.40 -4.68 7.16
C SER A 75 -15.65 -3.38 7.92
N GLY A 76 -16.54 -2.52 7.40
CA GLY A 76 -17.03 -1.32 8.08
C GLY A 76 -17.82 -1.59 9.35
N LYS A 77 -18.12 -2.87 9.66
CA LYS A 77 -18.73 -3.28 10.93
C LYS A 77 -17.72 -3.41 12.07
N ARG A 78 -16.42 -3.32 11.78
CA ARG A 78 -15.40 -3.38 12.84
C ARG A 78 -15.45 -2.15 13.74
N PRO A 79 -15.10 -2.28 15.03
CA PRO A 79 -15.40 -1.26 16.05
C PRO A 79 -14.88 0.15 15.75
N LEU A 80 -13.74 0.26 15.07
CA LEU A 80 -13.08 1.55 14.80
C LEU A 80 -13.09 1.93 13.31
N ALA A 81 -13.85 1.22 12.48
CA ALA A 81 -14.01 1.57 11.08
C ALA A 81 -14.87 2.84 10.94
N ALA A 82 -14.44 3.77 10.09
CA ALA A 82 -15.18 5.02 9.80
C ALA A 82 -15.95 4.96 8.47
N HIS A 83 -15.78 3.89 7.70
CA HIS A 83 -16.46 3.62 6.43
C HIS A 83 -17.60 2.62 6.62
N GLY A 84 -18.58 2.61 5.70
CA GLY A 84 -19.72 1.68 5.72
C GLY A 84 -19.59 0.52 4.74
N GLU A 85 -18.41 0.29 4.14
CA GLU A 85 -18.20 -0.76 3.13
C GLU A 85 -18.08 -2.15 3.76
N GLU A 86 -18.41 -3.20 3.01
CA GLU A 86 -18.29 -4.59 3.48
C GLU A 86 -16.85 -5.01 3.72
N GLY A 87 -15.90 -4.28 3.10
CA GLY A 87 -14.48 -4.66 3.09
C GLY A 87 -14.18 -5.80 2.11
N ILE A 88 -12.91 -6.17 2.05
CA ILE A 88 -12.39 -7.21 1.15
C ILE A 88 -11.40 -8.11 1.88
N GLU A 89 -11.77 -8.53 3.09
CA GLU A 89 -10.90 -9.28 4.00
C GLU A 89 -10.41 -10.60 3.38
N ASN A 90 -11.30 -11.34 2.72
CA ASN A 90 -10.96 -12.62 2.11
C ASN A 90 -9.88 -12.48 1.02
N GLU A 91 -10.07 -11.55 0.09
CA GLU A 91 -9.11 -11.28 -0.98
C GLU A 91 -7.80 -10.74 -0.44
N THR A 92 -7.88 -9.88 0.57
CA THR A 92 -6.72 -9.30 1.24
C THR A 92 -5.87 -10.39 1.89
N PHE A 93 -6.46 -11.28 2.68
CA PHE A 93 -5.72 -12.32 3.39
C PHE A 93 -5.27 -13.46 2.47
N LYS A 94 -6.02 -13.72 1.39
CA LYS A 94 -5.52 -14.60 0.33
C LYS A 94 -4.25 -14.01 -0.31
N ALA A 95 -4.26 -12.74 -0.67
CA ALA A 95 -3.10 -12.06 -1.24
C ALA A 95 -1.90 -12.05 -0.27
N ILE A 96 -2.13 -11.81 1.04
CA ILE A 96 -1.09 -11.89 2.07
C ILE A 96 -0.48 -13.30 2.12
N SER A 97 -1.30 -14.34 2.12
CA SER A 97 -0.82 -15.73 2.12
C SER A 97 0.03 -16.04 0.88
N ASP A 98 -0.41 -15.60 -0.30
CA ASP A 98 0.31 -15.81 -1.55
C ASP A 98 1.65 -15.02 -1.57
N ILE A 99 1.69 -13.81 -0.99
CA ILE A 99 2.92 -13.01 -0.81
C ILE A 99 3.90 -13.72 0.13
N ILE A 100 3.40 -14.27 1.25
CA ILE A 100 4.24 -15.03 2.19
C ILE A 100 4.82 -16.27 1.51
N SER A 101 4.02 -16.99 0.73
CA SER A 101 4.48 -18.16 -0.02
C SER A 101 5.59 -17.79 -1.02
N LEU A 102 5.43 -16.68 -1.74
CA LEU A 102 6.44 -16.18 -2.65
C LEU A 102 7.72 -15.73 -1.90
N ALA A 103 7.58 -15.10 -0.74
CA ALA A 103 8.71 -14.71 0.09
C ALA A 103 9.53 -15.94 0.54
N ASN A 104 8.84 -17.01 0.94
CA ASN A 104 9.48 -18.27 1.32
C ASN A 104 10.19 -18.93 0.12
N GLU A 105 9.60 -18.90 -1.10
CA GLU A 105 10.26 -19.38 -2.32
C GLU A 105 11.56 -18.63 -2.63
N LEU A 106 11.62 -17.35 -2.24
CA LEU A 106 12.78 -16.46 -2.44
C LEU A 106 13.75 -16.48 -1.26
N GLU A 107 13.46 -17.23 -0.20
CA GLU A 107 14.20 -17.23 1.06
C GLU A 107 14.33 -15.82 1.67
N GLU A 108 13.27 -14.98 1.52
CA GLU A 108 13.24 -13.59 1.92
C GLU A 108 12.07 -13.29 2.87
N HIS A 109 12.20 -12.20 3.65
CA HIS A 109 11.12 -11.75 4.51
C HIS A 109 10.02 -11.04 3.70
N PRO A 110 8.70 -11.28 3.96
CA PRO A 110 7.59 -10.63 3.23
C PRO A 110 7.68 -9.10 3.20
N ALA A 111 8.09 -8.47 4.31
CA ALA A 111 8.28 -7.02 4.37
C ALA A 111 9.36 -6.55 3.38
N LYS A 112 10.48 -7.28 3.27
CA LYS A 112 11.59 -6.93 2.37
C LYS A 112 11.15 -6.92 0.91
N ILE A 113 10.49 -7.98 0.45
CA ILE A 113 9.99 -8.04 -0.94
C ILE A 113 8.88 -7.02 -1.21
N SER A 114 8.04 -6.72 -0.21
CA SER A 114 6.98 -5.72 -0.32
C SER A 114 7.53 -4.30 -0.45
N LEU A 115 8.53 -3.93 0.34
CA LEU A 115 9.22 -2.64 0.25
C LEU A 115 10.01 -2.52 -1.05
N ALA A 116 10.73 -3.57 -1.47
CA ALA A 116 11.47 -3.59 -2.73
C ALA A 116 10.53 -3.46 -3.94
N TRP A 117 9.36 -4.13 -3.92
CA TRP A 117 8.34 -3.94 -4.95
C TRP A 117 7.86 -2.49 -5.01
N LEU A 118 7.54 -1.89 -3.86
CA LEU A 118 7.07 -0.51 -3.82
C LEU A 118 8.13 0.47 -4.34
N ARG A 119 9.40 0.28 -3.93
CA ARG A 119 10.53 1.08 -4.42
C ARG A 119 10.71 0.99 -5.93
N SER A 120 10.41 -0.16 -6.54
CA SER A 120 10.54 -0.37 -7.99
C SER A 120 9.46 0.34 -8.82
N ARG A 121 8.42 0.89 -8.19
CA ARG A 121 7.32 1.53 -8.91
C ARG A 121 7.72 2.90 -9.45
N PRO A 122 7.25 3.28 -10.64
CA PRO A 122 7.59 4.56 -11.24
C PRO A 122 7.09 5.73 -10.39
N GLY A 123 7.87 6.82 -10.35
CA GLY A 123 7.50 8.05 -9.65
C GLY A 123 7.67 8.03 -8.13
N ILE A 124 8.06 6.89 -7.55
CA ILE A 124 8.32 6.81 -6.11
C ILE A 124 9.65 7.49 -5.78
N THR A 125 9.62 8.50 -4.90
CA THR A 125 10.79 9.23 -4.45
C THR A 125 11.18 8.91 -3.01
N SER A 126 10.19 8.54 -2.17
CA SER A 126 10.46 8.24 -0.76
C SER A 126 9.41 7.30 -0.19
N LEU A 127 9.85 6.42 0.73
CA LEU A 127 8.99 5.53 1.52
C LEU A 127 9.09 5.92 2.99
N LEU A 128 7.95 6.17 3.64
CA LEU A 128 7.86 6.43 5.07
C LEU A 128 7.65 5.11 5.80
N VAL A 129 8.73 4.47 6.20
CA VAL A 129 8.71 3.18 6.88
C VAL A 129 8.83 3.41 8.38
N GLY A 130 7.80 2.99 9.14
CA GLY A 130 7.87 2.97 10.60
C GLY A 130 8.56 1.71 11.10
N ALA A 131 9.34 1.84 12.16
CA ALA A 131 9.90 0.74 12.93
C ALA A 131 9.65 0.98 14.42
N ARG A 132 9.32 -0.06 15.18
CA ARG A 132 9.04 0.02 16.62
C ARG A 132 10.23 -0.40 17.46
N SER A 133 11.24 -0.99 16.83
CA SER A 133 12.49 -1.40 17.44
C SER A 133 13.64 -1.31 16.42
N PRO A 134 14.90 -1.30 16.90
CA PRO A 134 16.08 -1.37 16.03
C PRO A 134 16.07 -2.60 15.11
N GLU A 135 15.61 -3.74 15.60
CA GLU A 135 15.56 -5.00 14.85
C GLU A 135 14.58 -4.90 13.66
N GLU A 136 13.41 -4.24 13.85
CA GLU A 136 12.48 -3.97 12.74
C GLU A 136 13.11 -3.03 11.70
N LEU A 137 13.92 -2.06 12.13
CA LEU A 137 14.64 -1.18 11.23
C LEU A 137 15.68 -1.95 10.42
N ASP A 138 16.49 -2.79 11.09
CA ASP A 138 17.50 -3.63 10.45
C ASP A 138 16.91 -4.62 9.43
N LEU A 139 15.68 -5.11 9.67
CA LEU A 139 14.93 -5.92 8.70
C LEU A 139 14.45 -5.11 7.48
N ASN A 140 14.18 -3.82 7.65
CA ASN A 140 13.61 -2.99 6.58
C ASN A 140 14.70 -2.36 5.68
N ILE A 141 15.87 -2.00 6.22
CA ILE A 141 16.96 -1.34 5.49
C ILE A 141 17.39 -2.14 4.24
N PRO A 142 17.62 -3.46 4.32
CA PRO A 142 18.07 -4.23 3.16
C PRO A 142 17.11 -4.20 1.95
N ALA A 143 15.84 -3.89 2.16
CA ALA A 143 14.88 -3.77 1.07
C ALA A 143 15.22 -2.62 0.09
N PHE A 144 15.95 -1.61 0.55
CA PHE A 144 16.31 -0.46 -0.27
C PHE A 144 17.48 -0.74 -1.21
N GLU A 145 18.26 -1.78 -0.95
CA GLU A 145 19.35 -2.25 -1.82
C GLU A 145 18.93 -3.49 -2.64
N TYR A 146 17.85 -4.15 -2.23
CA TYR A 146 17.38 -5.38 -2.85
C TYR A 146 16.64 -5.12 -4.15
N SER A 147 17.21 -5.58 -5.26
CA SER A 147 16.60 -5.46 -6.58
C SER A 147 15.82 -6.73 -6.93
N LEU A 148 14.50 -6.61 -7.06
CA LEU A 148 13.63 -7.70 -7.50
C LEU A 148 13.76 -7.92 -9.01
N PRO A 149 13.85 -9.18 -9.48
CA PRO A 149 13.66 -9.51 -10.89
C PRO A 149 12.27 -9.05 -11.38
N GLN A 150 12.16 -8.64 -12.64
CA GLN A 150 10.89 -8.17 -13.21
C GLN A 150 9.77 -9.22 -13.08
N SER A 151 10.09 -10.50 -13.27
CA SER A 151 9.13 -11.61 -13.09
C SER A 151 8.54 -11.69 -11.68
N VAL A 152 9.32 -11.35 -10.64
CA VAL A 152 8.84 -11.30 -9.25
C VAL A 152 7.98 -10.06 -9.02
N ILE A 153 8.36 -8.91 -9.59
CA ILE A 153 7.55 -7.67 -9.54
C ILE A 153 6.18 -7.92 -10.18
N ASP A 154 6.15 -8.59 -11.33
CA ASP A 154 4.91 -8.89 -12.06
C ASP A 154 4.06 -9.91 -11.27
N ARG A 155 4.69 -10.92 -10.66
CA ARG A 155 3.99 -11.92 -9.83
C ARG A 155 3.37 -11.27 -8.59
N LEU A 156 4.09 -10.40 -7.87
CA LEU A 156 3.56 -9.63 -6.73
C LEU A 156 2.39 -8.74 -7.15
N SER A 157 2.51 -8.09 -8.31
CA SER A 157 1.44 -7.25 -8.86
C SER A 157 0.20 -8.06 -9.21
N SER A 158 0.37 -9.27 -9.77
CA SER A 158 -0.71 -10.20 -10.11
C SER A 158 -1.41 -10.75 -8.87
N ILE A 159 -0.67 -11.16 -7.83
CA ILE A 159 -1.21 -11.65 -6.55
C ILE A 159 -2.21 -10.64 -5.96
N THR A 160 -1.91 -9.34 -6.06
CA THR A 160 -2.73 -8.28 -5.45
C THR A 160 -3.73 -7.63 -6.42
N GLN A 161 -3.87 -8.16 -7.64
CA GLN A 161 -4.71 -7.56 -8.66
C GLN A 161 -6.20 -7.56 -8.28
N SER A 162 -6.71 -8.64 -7.72
CA SER A 162 -8.10 -8.74 -7.24
C SER A 162 -8.41 -7.72 -6.14
N VAL A 163 -7.46 -7.50 -5.22
CA VAL A 163 -7.58 -6.45 -4.17
C VAL A 163 -7.66 -5.06 -4.80
N LYS A 164 -6.77 -4.76 -5.77
CA LYS A 164 -6.77 -3.48 -6.51
C LYS A 164 -8.11 -3.24 -7.22
N GLU A 165 -8.63 -4.23 -7.94
CA GLU A 165 -9.86 -4.13 -8.70
C GLU A 165 -11.07 -3.85 -7.81
N LYS A 166 -11.16 -4.53 -6.67
CA LYS A 166 -12.24 -4.32 -5.70
C LYS A 166 -12.17 -2.97 -4.99
N LEU A 167 -10.97 -2.44 -4.73
CA LEU A 167 -10.80 -1.09 -4.15
C LEU A 167 -11.13 0.03 -5.15
N GLY A 168 -10.98 -0.21 -6.46
CA GLY A 168 -11.21 0.78 -7.50
C GLY A 168 -10.26 1.97 -7.44
N SER A 169 -10.71 3.15 -7.87
CA SER A 169 -9.90 4.38 -7.96
C SER A 169 -9.92 5.25 -6.70
N ASN A 170 -10.79 4.95 -5.73
CA ASN A 170 -10.89 5.75 -4.50
C ASN A 170 -9.66 5.52 -3.60
N ALA A 171 -8.76 6.50 -3.58
CA ALA A 171 -7.53 6.45 -2.81
C ALA A 171 -7.70 6.77 -1.31
N ASP A 172 -8.91 7.15 -0.85
CA ASP A 172 -9.18 7.34 0.57
C ASP A 172 -9.26 5.99 1.29
N MET A 173 -8.23 5.68 2.05
CA MET A 173 -8.11 4.43 2.80
C MET A 173 -9.18 4.28 3.89
N TRP A 174 -9.68 5.39 4.38
CA TRP A 174 -10.59 5.45 5.52
C TRP A 174 -12.03 5.85 5.14
N ASN A 175 -12.24 6.26 3.88
CA ASN A 175 -13.48 6.86 3.37
C ASN A 175 -14.05 7.94 4.30
N GLY A 176 -13.16 8.70 4.93
CA GLY A 176 -13.51 9.81 5.81
C GLY A 176 -14.06 10.99 5.02
N ASN A 177 -15.16 11.59 5.48
CA ASN A 177 -15.90 12.65 4.77
C ASN A 177 -15.09 13.90 4.37
N ASN A 178 -13.83 14.05 4.78
CA ASN A 178 -13.12 15.33 4.73
C ASN A 178 -11.72 15.35 4.09
N ARG A 179 -11.17 14.26 3.56
CA ARG A 179 -9.73 14.30 3.24
C ARG A 179 -9.30 13.99 1.81
N MET A 180 -10.09 13.34 0.96
CA MET A 180 -9.57 12.90 -0.35
C MET A 180 -10.59 12.92 -1.49
N ARG A 181 -11.57 13.80 -1.43
CA ARG A 181 -12.51 14.00 -2.53
C ARG A 181 -11.98 14.95 -3.58
#